data_cf66f53ec09cf7cb77446d7522e11f1c
#
_entry.id   cf66f53ec09cf7cb77446d7522e11f1c
#
_cell.length_a   1.000
_cell.length_b   1.000
_cell.length_c   1.000
_cell.angle_alpha   90.00
_cell.angle_beta   90.00
_cell.angle_gamma   90.00
#
_symmetry.space_group_name_H-M   'P 1'
#
loop_
_entity.id
_entity.type
_entity.pdbx_description
1 polymer ?
#
loop_
_entity_poly.entity_id
_entity_poly.type
_entity_poly.pdbx_seq_one_letter_code
_entity_poly.pdbx_strand_id
1 'polypeptide(L)'
;MTKHAGTVERLRGLAWPTMLAGGLLLVLLAQVQWGSTDEGVEPSITGLGRVTILGASDDDVEFFFEDNTGRPGLSVVVLGAVIAVVAALGWWRPRLRPSAIGLIGLASVIVLVVGIRTLSDPAAHLFSDRVSEALDADLPDMQAGYGLIGTVVVAILLLVVVGFWVLSSVWPRAGAADRVEINRTDESS
;
A
#
# COMPACT_ATOMS: atom_id res chain seq x y z
N MET A 1 -24.94 -12.66 -25.48
CA MET A 1 -23.61 -12.14 -25.07
C MET A 1 -23.64 -10.83 -24.29
N THR A 2 -24.78 -10.30 -23.85
CA THR A 2 -24.93 -8.96 -23.21
C THR A 2 -24.76 -8.92 -21.70
N LYS A 3 -24.77 -10.05 -20.99
CA LYS A 3 -24.65 -10.08 -19.51
C LYS A 3 -23.25 -9.72 -18.96
N HIS A 4 -22.19 -10.00 -19.71
CA HIS A 4 -20.81 -9.75 -19.26
C HIS A 4 -20.40 -8.28 -19.35
N ALA A 5 -20.94 -7.51 -20.29
CA ALA A 5 -20.62 -6.09 -20.45
C ALA A 5 -21.05 -5.24 -19.23
N GLY A 6 -22.24 -5.51 -18.68
CA GLY A 6 -22.74 -4.78 -17.50
C GLY A 6 -21.97 -5.05 -16.20
N THR A 7 -21.37 -6.25 -16.07
CA THR A 7 -20.57 -6.62 -14.89
C THR A 7 -19.24 -5.89 -14.87
N VAL A 8 -18.55 -5.81 -16.01
CA VAL A 8 -17.24 -5.11 -16.13
C VAL A 8 -17.42 -3.61 -15.88
N GLU A 9 -18.50 -3.01 -16.34
CA GLU A 9 -18.77 -1.59 -16.15
C GLU A 9 -19.06 -1.25 -14.68
N ARG A 10 -19.79 -2.11 -13.98
CA ARG A 10 -20.00 -1.98 -12.51
C ARG A 10 -18.71 -2.14 -11.73
N LEU A 11 -17.86 -3.12 -12.05
CA LEU A 11 -16.56 -3.33 -11.41
C LEU A 11 -15.62 -2.14 -11.64
N ARG A 12 -15.67 -1.54 -12.82
CA ARG A 12 -14.91 -0.31 -13.12
C ARG A 12 -15.36 0.88 -12.28
N GLY A 13 -16.67 0.99 -12.01
CA GLY A 13 -17.22 2.02 -11.12
C GLY A 13 -16.75 1.86 -9.67
N LEU A 14 -16.60 0.61 -9.20
CA LEU A 14 -16.16 0.29 -7.85
C LEU A 14 -14.65 0.46 -7.64
N ALA A 15 -13.84 0.51 -8.69
CA ALA A 15 -12.38 0.62 -8.57
C ALA A 15 -11.95 1.89 -7.83
N TRP A 16 -12.58 3.05 -8.07
CA TRP A 16 -12.22 4.31 -7.43
C TRP A 16 -12.49 4.34 -5.92
N PRO A 17 -13.69 3.98 -5.44
CA PRO A 17 -13.91 3.90 -3.99
C PRO A 17 -13.03 2.84 -3.32
N THR A 18 -12.71 1.73 -3.99
CA THR A 18 -11.79 0.72 -3.45
C THR A 18 -10.37 1.27 -3.31
N MET A 19 -9.85 2.01 -4.30
CA MET A 19 -8.54 2.66 -4.21
C MET A 19 -8.51 3.73 -3.12
N LEU A 20 -9.58 4.53 -2.97
CA LEU A 20 -9.71 5.51 -1.90
C LEU A 20 -9.67 4.80 -0.53
N ALA A 21 -10.49 3.77 -0.35
CA ALA A 21 -10.54 3.00 0.89
C ALA A 21 -9.20 2.32 1.20
N GLY A 22 -8.52 1.78 0.18
CA GLY A 22 -7.18 1.21 0.32
C GLY A 22 -6.14 2.22 0.77
N GLY A 23 -6.14 3.44 0.21
CA GLY A 23 -5.25 4.52 0.64
C GLY A 23 -5.49 4.93 2.11
N LEU A 24 -6.75 5.08 2.52
CA LEU A 24 -7.10 5.37 3.92
C LEU A 24 -6.72 4.23 4.85
N LEU A 25 -6.91 2.98 4.42
CA LEU A 25 -6.54 1.81 5.21
C LEU A 25 -5.03 1.72 5.42
N LEU A 26 -4.20 2.08 4.44
CA LEU A 26 -2.75 2.18 4.62
C LEU A 26 -2.38 3.20 5.69
N VAL A 27 -3.04 4.36 5.74
CA VAL A 27 -2.82 5.37 6.78
C VAL A 27 -3.17 4.83 8.17
N LEU A 28 -4.24 4.06 8.29
CA LEU A 28 -4.65 3.44 9.56
C LEU A 28 -3.67 2.32 9.97
N LEU A 29 -3.25 1.47 9.03
CA LEU A 29 -2.33 0.35 9.30
C LEU A 29 -0.94 0.82 9.74
N ALA A 30 -0.51 2.01 9.35
CA ALA A 30 0.73 2.60 9.83
C ALA A 30 0.68 2.99 11.32
N GLN A 31 -0.51 3.14 11.90
CA GLN A 31 -0.70 3.52 13.31
C GLN A 31 -0.78 2.32 14.26
N VAL A 32 -0.97 1.11 13.73
CA VAL A 32 -1.03 -0.10 14.54
C VAL A 32 0.33 -0.78 14.61
N GLN A 33 0.42 -1.87 15.37
CA GLN A 33 1.65 -2.60 15.65
C GLN A 33 2.30 -3.16 14.38
N TRP A 34 3.58 -2.81 14.17
CA TRP A 34 4.41 -3.29 13.08
C TRP A 34 5.43 -4.33 13.53
N GLY A 35 5.86 -4.26 14.80
CA GLY A 35 6.75 -5.24 15.40
C GLY A 35 6.48 -5.44 16.88
N SER A 36 6.76 -6.63 17.38
CA SER A 36 6.75 -6.99 18.78
C SER A 36 7.84 -8.02 19.05
N THR A 37 8.32 -8.07 20.28
CA THR A 37 9.16 -9.16 20.75
C THR A 37 8.44 -9.85 21.90
N ASP A 38 8.63 -11.18 22.00
CA ASP A 38 8.10 -12.00 23.10
C ASP A 38 9.13 -12.11 24.22
N GLU A 39 10.31 -11.46 24.10
CA GLU A 39 11.38 -11.52 25.08
C GLU A 39 11.29 -10.35 26.06
N GLY A 40 11.31 -10.66 27.35
CA GLY A 40 11.42 -9.70 28.45
C GLY A 40 10.14 -8.88 28.69
N VAL A 41 10.16 -7.58 28.38
CA VAL A 41 9.09 -6.61 28.71
C VAL A 41 8.03 -6.50 27.61
N GLU A 42 8.07 -7.35 26.59
CA GLU A 42 7.14 -7.40 25.44
C GLU A 42 6.87 -6.01 24.79
N PRO A 43 7.90 -5.26 24.37
CA PRO A 43 7.69 -3.99 23.72
C PRO A 43 7.00 -4.16 22.36
N SER A 44 6.01 -3.33 22.08
CA SER A 44 5.36 -3.24 20.79
C SER A 44 5.68 -1.91 20.12
N ILE A 45 6.03 -1.96 18.83
CA ILE A 45 6.41 -0.78 18.04
C ILE A 45 5.41 -0.59 16.90
N THR A 46 4.86 0.62 16.77
CA THR A 46 4.00 0.98 15.63
C THR A 46 4.83 1.40 14.42
N GLY A 47 4.22 1.43 13.24
CA GLY A 47 4.89 1.92 12.02
C GLY A 47 5.37 3.37 12.13
N LEU A 48 4.77 4.18 13.01
CA LEU A 48 5.17 5.56 13.29
C LEU A 48 6.29 5.68 14.33
N GLY A 49 6.81 4.55 14.85
CA GLY A 49 7.89 4.53 15.82
C GLY A 49 7.42 4.75 17.26
N ARG A 50 6.12 4.69 17.56
CA ARG A 50 5.63 4.71 18.95
C ARG A 50 5.90 3.35 19.59
N VAL A 51 6.57 3.39 20.72
CA VAL A 51 6.86 2.22 21.55
C VAL A 51 5.87 2.16 22.71
N THR A 52 5.27 1.00 22.92
CA THR A 52 4.40 0.75 24.09
C THR A 52 4.99 -0.42 24.85
N ILE A 53 5.20 -0.24 26.16
CA ILE A 53 5.71 -1.25 27.09
C ILE A 53 4.67 -1.47 28.17
N LEU A 54 4.26 -2.72 28.38
CA LEU A 54 3.28 -3.06 29.40
C LEU A 54 3.81 -2.73 30.79
N GLY A 55 3.16 -1.79 31.50
CA GLY A 55 3.52 -1.41 32.87
C GLY A 55 4.49 -0.25 33.02
N ALA A 56 4.98 0.34 31.92
CA ALA A 56 5.74 1.59 31.93
C ALA A 56 4.82 2.80 31.67
N SER A 57 5.18 3.99 32.20
CA SER A 57 4.47 5.20 31.86
C SER A 57 4.82 5.65 30.44
N ASP A 58 3.83 6.18 29.70
CA ASP A 58 4.04 6.65 28.33
C ASP A 58 5.13 7.73 28.24
N ASP A 59 5.22 8.62 29.24
CA ASP A 59 6.20 9.73 29.30
C ASP A 59 7.66 9.20 29.41
N ASP A 60 7.89 8.16 30.20
CA ASP A 60 9.23 7.58 30.37
C ASP A 60 9.69 6.84 29.12
N VAL A 61 8.75 6.13 28.47
CA VAL A 61 9.04 5.39 27.24
C VAL A 61 9.31 6.36 26.07
N GLU A 62 8.53 7.43 25.93
CA GLU A 62 8.68 8.42 24.90
C GLU A 62 10.05 9.12 25.00
N PHE A 63 10.48 9.53 26.21
CA PHE A 63 11.76 10.18 26.46
C PHE A 63 12.97 9.31 26.06
N PHE A 64 12.94 8.00 26.34
CA PHE A 64 14.04 7.10 26.02
C PHE A 64 14.08 6.64 24.55
N PHE A 65 12.95 6.55 23.88
CA PHE A 65 12.84 5.91 22.56
C PHE A 65 12.55 6.91 21.41
N GLU A 66 12.13 8.14 21.67
CA GLU A 66 11.69 9.09 20.65
C GLU A 66 12.73 9.36 19.56
N ASP A 67 14.02 9.42 19.93
CA ASP A 67 15.13 9.64 18.99
C ASP A 67 15.76 8.35 18.45
N ASN A 68 15.34 7.18 18.96
CA ASN A 68 16.00 5.90 18.72
C ASN A 68 15.17 4.89 17.91
N THR A 69 13.97 5.28 17.45
CA THR A 69 13.11 4.43 16.62
C THR A 69 13.08 4.91 15.17
N GLY A 70 13.18 3.96 14.24
CA GLY A 70 12.88 4.18 12.83
C GLY A 70 11.39 4.45 12.63
N ARG A 71 11.04 5.28 11.62
CA ARG A 71 9.64 5.64 11.30
C ARG A 71 9.27 5.21 9.87
N PRO A 72 9.42 3.93 9.51
CA PRO A 72 9.12 3.49 8.14
C PRO A 72 7.64 3.68 7.77
N GLY A 73 6.73 3.63 8.73
CA GLY A 73 5.30 3.89 8.52
C GLY A 73 4.97 5.32 8.14
N LEU A 74 5.84 6.31 8.39
CA LEU A 74 5.62 7.69 7.95
C LEU A 74 5.53 7.78 6.42
N SER A 75 6.42 7.09 5.71
CA SER A 75 6.36 7.00 4.23
C SER A 75 5.06 6.33 3.76
N VAL A 76 4.58 5.32 4.48
CA VAL A 76 3.31 4.64 4.17
C VAL A 76 2.11 5.56 4.41
N VAL A 77 2.11 6.38 5.47
CA VAL A 77 1.07 7.39 5.72
C VAL A 77 1.02 8.41 4.59
N VAL A 78 2.17 8.95 4.19
CA VAL A 78 2.24 9.95 3.11
C VAL A 78 1.76 9.34 1.79
N LEU A 79 2.24 8.15 1.42
CA LEU A 79 1.84 7.49 0.19
C LEU A 79 0.37 7.06 0.22
N GLY A 80 -0.14 6.56 1.35
CA GLY A 80 -1.54 6.23 1.54
C GLY A 80 -2.46 7.45 1.38
N ALA A 81 -2.07 8.59 1.96
CA ALA A 81 -2.78 9.85 1.79
C ALA A 81 -2.77 10.32 0.32
N VAL A 82 -1.62 10.23 -0.36
CA VAL A 82 -1.51 10.55 -1.80
C VAL A 82 -2.44 9.65 -2.62
N ILE A 83 -2.44 8.32 -2.36
CA ILE A 83 -3.34 7.38 -3.04
C ILE A 83 -4.80 7.78 -2.82
N ALA A 84 -5.21 8.09 -1.58
CA ALA A 84 -6.58 8.47 -1.27
C ALA A 84 -7.00 9.76 -1.99
N VAL A 85 -6.17 10.81 -1.96
CA VAL A 85 -6.44 12.08 -2.63
C VAL A 85 -6.49 11.91 -4.15
N VAL A 86 -5.54 11.19 -4.74
CA VAL A 86 -5.49 10.95 -6.18
C VAL A 86 -6.67 10.10 -6.64
N ALA A 87 -7.09 9.10 -5.85
CA ALA A 87 -8.28 8.31 -6.13
C ALA A 87 -9.56 9.17 -6.11
N ALA A 88 -9.70 10.06 -5.12
CA ALA A 88 -10.82 11.00 -5.05
C ALA A 88 -10.85 11.95 -6.26
N LEU A 89 -9.70 12.51 -6.65
CA LEU A 89 -9.58 13.38 -7.82
C LEU A 89 -9.90 12.64 -9.13
N GLY A 90 -9.41 11.41 -9.30
CA GLY A 90 -9.71 10.57 -10.46
C GLY A 90 -11.19 10.19 -10.54
N TRP A 91 -11.85 10.04 -9.37
CA TRP A 91 -13.29 9.81 -9.32
C TRP A 91 -14.08 11.03 -9.81
N TRP A 92 -13.74 12.23 -9.31
CA TRP A 92 -14.47 13.46 -9.64
C TRP A 92 -14.13 14.00 -11.04
N ARG A 93 -12.88 13.81 -11.54
CA ARG A 93 -12.42 14.34 -12.82
C ARG A 93 -12.00 13.25 -13.80
N PRO A 94 -12.89 12.80 -14.71
CA PRO A 94 -12.58 11.71 -15.65
C PRO A 94 -11.34 11.95 -16.53
N ARG A 95 -10.98 13.20 -16.79
CA ARG A 95 -9.79 13.56 -17.59
C ARG A 95 -8.46 13.20 -16.89
N LEU A 96 -8.47 13.12 -15.55
CA LEU A 96 -7.27 12.81 -14.76
C LEU A 96 -7.08 11.30 -14.52
N ARG A 97 -8.05 10.47 -14.90
CA ARG A 97 -8.03 9.01 -14.62
C ARG A 97 -6.75 8.30 -15.06
N PRO A 98 -6.22 8.50 -16.30
CA PRO A 98 -5.03 7.76 -16.72
C PRO A 98 -3.79 8.14 -15.88
N SER A 99 -3.60 9.42 -15.58
CA SER A 99 -2.50 9.89 -14.74
C SER A 99 -2.67 9.44 -13.28
N ALA A 100 -3.90 9.47 -12.77
CA ALA A 100 -4.22 9.02 -11.42
C ALA A 100 -3.90 7.53 -11.22
N ILE A 101 -4.27 6.67 -12.16
CA ILE A 101 -3.95 5.23 -12.12
C ILE A 101 -2.45 4.99 -12.12
N GLY A 102 -1.69 5.69 -12.96
CA GLY A 102 -0.22 5.57 -12.99
C GLY A 102 0.40 5.96 -11.66
N LEU A 103 -0.06 7.06 -11.05
CA LEU A 103 0.46 7.54 -9.77
C LEU A 103 0.08 6.60 -8.61
N ILE A 104 -1.16 6.10 -8.57
CA ILE A 104 -1.60 5.11 -7.57
C ILE A 104 -0.78 3.82 -7.70
N GLY A 105 -0.56 3.35 -8.93
CA GLY A 105 0.27 2.16 -9.18
C GLY A 105 1.70 2.34 -8.67
N LEU A 106 2.34 3.46 -9.00
CA LEU A 106 3.69 3.77 -8.54
C LEU A 106 3.76 3.86 -7.01
N ALA A 107 2.84 4.59 -6.38
CA ALA A 107 2.79 4.71 -4.93
C ALA A 107 2.59 3.34 -4.25
N SER A 108 1.71 2.48 -4.80
CA SER A 108 1.48 1.13 -4.28
C SER A 108 2.71 0.22 -4.40
N VAL A 109 3.50 0.35 -5.47
CA VAL A 109 4.78 -0.37 -5.62
C VAL A 109 5.77 0.09 -4.54
N ILE A 110 5.89 1.40 -4.30
CA ILE A 110 6.80 1.92 -3.27
C ILE A 110 6.37 1.41 -1.88
N VAL A 111 5.08 1.48 -1.54
CA VAL A 111 4.55 0.93 -0.27
C VAL A 111 4.87 -0.56 -0.15
N LEU A 112 4.69 -1.33 -1.22
CA LEU A 112 4.99 -2.76 -1.23
C LEU A 112 6.48 -3.03 -0.97
N VAL A 113 7.37 -2.28 -1.63
CA VAL A 113 8.83 -2.41 -1.44
C VAL A 113 9.23 -2.06 -0.01
N VAL A 114 8.71 -0.97 0.54
CA VAL A 114 8.95 -0.59 1.95
C VAL A 114 8.44 -1.69 2.88
N GLY A 115 7.20 -2.16 2.67
CA GLY A 115 6.60 -3.22 3.50
C GLY A 115 7.40 -4.52 3.46
N ILE A 116 7.82 -4.99 2.28
CA ILE A 116 8.62 -6.22 2.14
C ILE A 116 9.99 -6.07 2.80
N ARG A 117 10.66 -4.93 2.62
CA ARG A 117 11.97 -4.68 3.27
C ARG A 117 11.85 -4.73 4.79
N THR A 118 10.86 -4.04 5.35
CA THR A 118 10.61 -4.05 6.79
C THR A 118 10.18 -5.43 7.29
N LEU A 119 9.44 -6.20 6.48
CA LEU A 119 9.03 -7.56 6.81
C LEU A 119 10.21 -8.55 6.82
N SER A 120 11.20 -8.33 5.95
CA SER A 120 12.40 -9.19 5.86
C SER A 120 13.33 -9.04 7.06
N ASP A 121 13.39 -7.85 7.64
CA ASP A 121 14.19 -7.55 8.83
C ASP A 121 13.51 -6.43 9.65
N PRO A 122 12.53 -6.79 10.50
CA PRO A 122 11.80 -5.80 11.29
C PRO A 122 12.69 -5.07 12.28
N ALA A 123 13.66 -5.75 12.88
CA ALA A 123 14.55 -5.17 13.88
C ALA A 123 15.44 -4.06 13.28
N ALA A 124 16.07 -4.32 12.13
CA ALA A 124 16.95 -3.35 11.46
C ALA A 124 16.21 -2.10 10.96
N HIS A 125 14.90 -2.17 10.72
CA HIS A 125 14.14 -1.02 10.17
C HIS A 125 13.30 -0.27 11.21
N LEU A 126 13.02 -0.89 12.36
CA LEU A 126 12.26 -0.27 13.45
C LEU A 126 13.16 0.37 14.50
N PHE A 127 14.42 -0.04 14.62
CA PHE A 127 15.43 0.63 15.44
C PHE A 127 16.28 1.57 14.60
N SER A 128 16.81 2.64 15.24
CA SER A 128 17.77 3.55 14.57
C SER A 128 19.13 2.86 14.42
N ASP A 129 19.91 3.29 13.40
CA ASP A 129 21.25 2.77 13.14
C ASP A 129 22.18 2.87 14.39
N ARG A 130 21.97 3.88 15.24
CA ARG A 130 22.71 4.04 16.49
C ARG A 130 22.45 2.94 17.51
N VAL A 131 21.22 2.43 17.57
CA VAL A 131 20.84 1.34 18.48
C VAL A 131 21.36 0.01 17.95
N SER A 132 21.29 -0.21 16.64
CA SER A 132 21.84 -1.42 16.04
C SER A 132 23.38 -1.50 16.16
N GLU A 133 24.09 -0.37 16.05
CA GLU A 133 25.53 -0.31 16.28
C GLU A 133 25.90 -0.48 17.77
N ALA A 134 25.08 0.03 18.69
CA ALA A 134 25.36 -0.06 20.14
C ALA A 134 25.11 -1.46 20.69
N LEU A 135 24.20 -2.24 20.11
CA LEU A 135 23.86 -3.60 20.53
C LEU A 135 24.74 -4.70 19.87
N ASP A 136 25.69 -4.30 18.99
CA ASP A 136 26.73 -5.16 18.39
C ASP A 136 26.23 -6.55 17.97
N ALA A 137 25.24 -6.60 17.09
CA ALA A 137 24.66 -7.79 16.45
C ALA A 137 23.65 -8.64 17.29
N ASP A 138 23.43 -8.36 18.55
CA ASP A 138 22.39 -9.05 19.36
C ASP A 138 21.08 -8.25 19.39
N LEU A 139 20.52 -7.94 18.20
CA LEU A 139 19.17 -7.39 18.12
C LEU A 139 18.16 -8.49 18.53
N PRO A 140 17.17 -8.17 19.39
CA PRO A 140 16.16 -9.14 19.79
C PRO A 140 15.35 -9.61 18.57
N ASP A 141 15.00 -10.88 18.53
CA ASP A 141 14.14 -11.44 17.49
C ASP A 141 12.77 -10.74 17.51
N MET A 142 12.52 -9.91 16.49
CA MET A 142 11.25 -9.20 16.34
C MET A 142 10.30 -9.93 15.40
N GLN A 143 9.10 -10.19 15.89
CA GLN A 143 8.02 -10.72 15.05
C GLN A 143 7.31 -9.59 14.31
N ALA A 144 7.00 -9.84 13.04
CA ALA A 144 6.23 -8.90 12.22
C ALA A 144 4.81 -8.76 12.75
N GLY A 145 4.41 -7.54 13.10
CA GLY A 145 3.08 -7.22 13.58
C GLY A 145 2.03 -7.23 12.45
N TYR A 146 0.77 -7.36 12.86
CA TYR A 146 -0.37 -7.40 11.92
C TYR A 146 -0.54 -6.12 11.09
N GLY A 147 -0.10 -4.96 11.58
CA GLY A 147 -0.13 -3.70 10.83
C GLY A 147 0.80 -3.73 9.61
N LEU A 148 2.00 -4.32 9.76
CA LEU A 148 2.95 -4.47 8.67
C LEU A 148 2.44 -5.48 7.63
N ILE A 149 1.96 -6.65 8.08
CA ILE A 149 1.37 -7.66 7.20
C ILE A 149 0.17 -7.08 6.45
N GLY A 150 -0.72 -6.38 7.15
CA GLY A 150 -1.87 -5.71 6.54
C GLY A 150 -1.46 -4.69 5.49
N THR A 151 -0.40 -3.91 5.71
CA THR A 151 0.13 -2.94 4.76
C THR A 151 0.57 -3.61 3.45
N VAL A 152 1.29 -4.74 3.54
CA VAL A 152 1.71 -5.51 2.36
C VAL A 152 0.49 -6.06 1.61
N VAL A 153 -0.47 -6.64 2.31
CA VAL A 153 -1.71 -7.18 1.70
C VAL A 153 -2.49 -6.08 0.97
N VAL A 154 -2.69 -4.93 1.60
CA VAL A 154 -3.41 -3.80 0.98
C VAL A 154 -2.67 -3.26 -0.24
N ALA A 155 -1.33 -3.16 -0.20
CA ALA A 155 -0.53 -2.73 -1.34
C ALA A 155 -0.68 -3.69 -2.53
N ILE A 156 -0.67 -5.02 -2.29
CA ILE A 156 -0.92 -6.03 -3.32
C ILE A 156 -2.33 -5.88 -3.91
N LEU A 157 -3.35 -5.73 -3.07
CA LEU A 157 -4.72 -5.55 -3.52
C LEU A 157 -4.88 -4.29 -4.37
N LEU A 158 -4.25 -3.18 -4.00
CA LEU A 158 -4.24 -1.95 -4.80
C LEU A 158 -3.60 -2.19 -6.18
N LEU A 159 -2.48 -2.90 -6.25
CA LEU A 159 -1.83 -3.25 -7.52
C LEU A 159 -2.71 -4.15 -8.39
N VAL A 160 -3.43 -5.10 -7.79
CA VAL A 160 -4.41 -5.95 -8.52
C VAL A 160 -5.53 -5.08 -9.11
N VAL A 161 -6.08 -4.13 -8.34
CA VAL A 161 -7.14 -3.23 -8.82
C VAL A 161 -6.63 -2.32 -9.95
N VAL A 162 -5.41 -1.77 -9.82
CA VAL A 162 -4.75 -0.98 -10.86
C VAL A 162 -4.53 -1.82 -12.12
N GLY A 163 -3.98 -3.03 -11.98
CA GLY A 163 -3.75 -3.95 -13.09
C GLY A 163 -5.05 -4.33 -13.81
N PHE A 164 -6.10 -4.68 -13.07
CA PHE A 164 -7.41 -4.94 -13.64
C PHE A 164 -7.96 -3.75 -14.44
N TRP A 165 -7.82 -2.54 -13.90
CA TRP A 165 -8.27 -1.33 -14.58
C TRP A 165 -7.51 -1.09 -15.88
N VAL A 166 -6.19 -1.24 -15.90
CA VAL A 166 -5.32 -1.11 -17.07
C VAL A 166 -5.69 -2.17 -18.13
N LEU A 167 -5.77 -3.44 -17.75
CA LEU A 167 -6.14 -4.53 -18.66
C LEU A 167 -7.51 -4.28 -19.30
N SER A 168 -8.50 -3.91 -18.49
CA SER A 168 -9.85 -3.64 -18.98
C SER A 168 -9.94 -2.41 -19.90
N SER A 169 -8.90 -1.55 -19.89
CA SER A 169 -8.83 -0.37 -20.75
C SER A 169 -8.19 -0.67 -22.12
N VAL A 170 -7.34 -1.70 -22.19
CA VAL A 170 -6.59 -2.06 -23.40
C VAL A 170 -7.37 -3.10 -24.24
N TRP A 171 -8.07 -4.03 -23.60
CA TRP A 171 -8.76 -5.15 -24.27
C TRP A 171 -9.83 -4.75 -25.31
N PRO A 172 -10.67 -3.71 -25.14
CA PRO A 172 -11.69 -3.36 -26.15
C PRO A 172 -11.13 -2.84 -27.47
N ARG A 173 -9.89 -2.38 -27.50
CA ARG A 173 -9.28 -1.80 -28.70
C ARG A 173 -8.77 -2.83 -29.69
N ALA A 174 -8.40 -4.02 -29.25
CA ALA A 174 -7.92 -5.09 -30.11
C ALA A 174 -9.04 -5.63 -31.03
N GLY A 175 -10.27 -5.76 -30.52
CA GLY A 175 -11.41 -6.26 -31.30
C GLY A 175 -12.06 -5.25 -32.27
N ALA A 176 -11.73 -3.97 -32.19
CA ALA A 176 -12.25 -2.94 -33.09
C ALA A 176 -11.42 -2.85 -34.39
N ALA A 177 -10.14 -3.15 -34.35
CA ALA A 177 -9.25 -3.14 -35.51
C ALA A 177 -9.63 -4.24 -36.53
N ASP A 178 -9.92 -5.43 -36.06
CA ASP A 178 -10.33 -6.57 -36.91
C ASP A 178 -11.65 -6.33 -37.66
N ARG A 179 -12.58 -5.59 -37.05
CA ARG A 179 -13.88 -5.32 -37.72
C ARG A 179 -13.80 -4.31 -38.84
N VAL A 180 -12.83 -3.38 -38.79
CA VAL A 180 -12.65 -2.38 -39.85
C VAL A 180 -12.06 -3.02 -41.10
N GLU A 181 -11.22 -4.03 -40.92
CA GLU A 181 -10.59 -4.73 -42.05
C GLU A 181 -11.56 -5.64 -42.80
N ILE A 182 -12.46 -6.32 -42.09
CA ILE A 182 -13.50 -7.19 -42.70
C ILE A 182 -14.49 -6.36 -43.54
N ASN A 183 -14.91 -5.18 -43.04
CA ASN A 183 -15.86 -4.33 -43.76
C ASN A 183 -15.25 -3.70 -45.03
N ARG A 184 -13.91 -3.50 -45.08
CA ARG A 184 -13.24 -2.94 -46.24
C ARG A 184 -13.09 -3.94 -47.41
N THR A 185 -13.04 -5.24 -47.10
CA THR A 185 -12.97 -6.29 -48.11
C THR A 185 -14.31 -6.55 -48.78
N ASP A 186 -15.43 -6.36 -48.06
CA ASP A 186 -16.78 -6.55 -48.62
C ASP A 186 -17.25 -5.43 -49.57
N GLU A 187 -16.72 -4.19 -49.41
CA GLU A 187 -17.04 -3.05 -50.29
C GLU A 187 -16.23 -3.07 -51.61
N SER A 188 -15.25 -3.95 -51.78
CA SER A 188 -14.40 -4.01 -52.95
C SER A 188 -14.76 -5.17 -53.92
N SER A 189 -15.85 -5.92 -53.65
CA SER A 189 -16.35 -6.99 -54.50
C SER A 189 -17.65 -6.61 -55.21
#